data_fa88f1e0d4545fba67cf4f3a45c8db41
#
_entry.id   fa88f1e0d4545fba67cf4f3a45c8db41
#
_cell.length_a   1.000
_cell.length_b   1.000
_cell.length_c   1.000
_cell.angle_alpha   90.00
_cell.angle_beta   90.00
_cell.angle_gamma   90.00
#
_symmetry.space_group_name_H-M   'P 1'
#
loop_
_entity.id
_entity.type
_entity.pdbx_description
1 polymer ?
#
loop_
_entity_poly.entity_id
_entity_poly.type
_entity_poly.pdbx_seq_one_letter_code
_entity_poly.pdbx_strand_id
1 'polypeptide(L)' 'LGKASDIAIKGMSPLEVYNTIERLIENGDMLQGGLGLYDSFVHYDIRGTRARWDYQKKL' A
#
# COMPACT_ATOMS: atom_id res chain seq x y z
N LEU A 1 -13.48 -12.19 0.41
CA LEU A 1 -12.27 -12.98 0.42
C LEU A 1 -10.97 -12.24 0.25
N GLY A 2 -10.88 -11.06 0.63
CA GLY A 2 -9.63 -10.34 0.49
C GLY A 2 -8.67 -10.68 1.62
N LYS A 3 -7.40 -10.81 1.31
CA LYS A 3 -6.37 -10.79 2.32
C LYS A 3 -5.90 -9.35 2.46
N ALA A 4 -5.76 -8.93 3.69
CA ALA A 4 -5.35 -7.56 3.99
C ALA A 4 -4.16 -7.60 4.94
N SER A 5 -3.22 -6.72 4.73
CA SER A 5 -2.04 -6.61 5.58
C SER A 5 -1.68 -5.15 5.77
N ASP A 6 -1.27 -4.82 6.99
CA ASP A 6 -0.66 -3.54 7.29
C ASP A 6 0.86 -3.76 7.27
N ILE A 7 1.57 -3.00 6.45
CA ILE A 7 2.97 -3.24 6.16
C ILE A 7 3.82 -2.07 6.65
N ALA A 8 4.80 -2.38 7.46
CA ALA A 8 5.82 -1.42 7.86
C ALA A 8 7.19 -2.12 7.72
N ILE A 9 8.12 -1.46 7.05
CA ILE A 9 9.44 -2.04 6.81
C ILE A 9 10.49 -1.15 7.48
N LYS A 10 11.30 -1.76 8.31
CA LYS A 10 12.36 -1.05 9.00
C LYS A 10 13.30 -0.41 7.98
N GLY A 11 13.57 0.88 8.16
CA GLY A 11 14.45 1.60 7.27
C GLY A 11 13.77 2.21 6.06
N MET A 12 12.46 2.01 5.91
CA MET A 12 11.69 2.62 4.83
C MET A 12 10.56 3.47 5.41
N SER A 13 10.35 4.64 4.83
CA SER A 13 9.17 5.43 5.18
C SER A 13 7.92 4.77 4.60
N PRO A 14 6.73 5.05 5.16
CA PRO A 14 5.49 4.54 4.56
C PRO A 14 5.33 4.95 3.09
N LEU A 15 5.73 6.15 2.73
CA LEU A 15 5.66 6.59 1.33
C LEU A 15 6.55 5.74 0.43
N GLU A 16 7.74 5.39 0.88
CA GLU A 16 8.63 4.51 0.12
C GLU A 16 8.04 3.12 -0.06
N VAL A 17 7.43 2.59 1.00
CA VAL A 17 6.75 1.29 0.93
C VAL A 17 5.57 1.37 -0.05
N TYR A 18 4.78 2.42 0.06
CA TYR A 18 3.63 2.65 -0.82
C TYR A 18 4.06 2.68 -2.29
N ASN A 19 5.08 3.48 -2.60
CA ASN A 19 5.57 3.62 -3.98
C ASN A 19 6.16 2.31 -4.50
N THR A 20 6.82 1.54 -3.65
CA THR A 20 7.36 0.25 -4.03
C THR A 20 6.25 -0.73 -4.40
N ILE A 21 5.19 -0.78 -3.59
CA ILE A 21 4.05 -1.66 -3.87
C ILE A 21 3.35 -1.23 -5.16
N GLU A 22 3.16 0.07 -5.37
CA GLU A 22 2.57 0.56 -6.63
C GLU A 22 3.37 0.09 -7.84
N ARG A 23 4.69 0.17 -7.75
CA ARG A 23 5.55 -0.29 -8.84
C ARG A 23 5.41 -1.78 -9.09
N LEU A 24 5.34 -2.57 -8.03
CA LEU A 24 5.18 -4.02 -8.14
C LEU A 24 3.82 -4.38 -8.78
N ILE A 25 2.77 -3.63 -8.43
CA ILE A 25 1.45 -3.83 -9.04
C ILE A 25 1.51 -3.49 -10.53
N GLU A 26 2.12 -2.36 -10.88
CA GLU A 26 2.24 -1.95 -12.29
C GLU A 26 3.03 -2.95 -13.11
N ASN A 27 4.04 -3.57 -12.52
CA ASN A 27 4.87 -4.55 -13.21
C ASN A 27 4.24 -5.95 -13.24
N GLY A 28 3.09 -6.15 -12.59
CA GLY A 28 2.45 -7.46 -12.54
C GLY A 28 3.01 -8.39 -11.47
N ASP A 29 3.87 -7.89 -10.59
CA ASP A 29 4.48 -8.71 -9.54
C ASP A 29 3.60 -8.81 -8.29
N MET A 30 2.62 -7.92 -8.14
CA MET A 30 1.62 -7.97 -7.09
C MET A 30 0.25 -7.76 -7.69
N LEU A 31 -0.76 -8.36 -7.07
CA LEU A 31 -2.13 -8.26 -7.55
C LEU A 31 -2.67 -6.85 -7.29
N GLN A 32 -3.51 -6.39 -8.21
CA GLN A 32 -4.20 -5.12 -8.04
C GLN A 32 -5.16 -5.18 -6.87
N GLY A 33 -5.23 -4.11 -6.09
CA GLY A 33 -6.12 -4.07 -4.95
C GLY A 33 -6.16 -2.71 -4.29
N GLY A 34 -6.50 -2.71 -3.01
CA GLY A 34 -6.52 -1.52 -2.19
C GLY A 34 -5.16 -1.21 -1.63
N LEU A 35 -4.77 0.04 -1.66
CA LEU A 35 -3.50 0.50 -1.13
C LEU A 35 -3.71 1.82 -0.42
N GLY A 36 -3.45 1.85 0.87
CA GLY A 36 -3.66 3.01 1.71
C GLY A 36 -2.39 3.45 2.39
N LEU A 37 -2.15 4.75 2.39
CA LEU A 37 -0.98 5.35 3.00
C LEU A 37 -1.34 5.98 4.34
N TYR A 38 -0.65 5.55 5.39
CA TYR A 38 -0.83 6.05 6.76
C TYR A 38 0.50 6.57 7.30
N ASP A 39 0.46 7.22 8.44
CA ASP A 39 1.65 7.84 9.01
C ASP A 39 2.75 6.85 9.39
N SER A 40 2.40 5.63 9.78
CA SER A 40 3.36 4.66 10.27
C SER A 40 3.36 3.34 9.53
N PHE A 41 2.46 3.15 8.57
CA PHE A 41 2.36 1.91 7.83
C PHE A 41 1.59 2.11 6.53
N VAL A 42 1.57 1.07 5.71
CA VAL A 42 0.80 1.02 4.47
C VAL A 42 -0.17 -0.15 4.57
N HIS A 43 -1.43 0.09 4.24
CA HIS A 43 -2.41 -0.97 4.13
C HIS A 43 -2.46 -1.47 2.67
N TYR A 44 -2.43 -2.78 2.50
CA TYR A 44 -2.59 -3.41 1.19
C TYR A 44 -3.60 -4.55 1.30
N ASP A 45 -4.54 -4.60 0.37
CA ASP A 45 -5.48 -5.72 0.33
C ASP A 45 -5.75 -6.15 -1.12
N ILE A 46 -6.17 -7.40 -1.28
CA ILE A 46 -6.49 -7.97 -2.58
C ILE A 46 -8.01 -7.98 -2.70
N ARG A 47 -8.53 -7.00 -3.45
CA ARG A 47 -9.98 -6.87 -3.64
C ARG A 47 -10.40 -6.92 -5.11
N GLY A 48 -9.44 -7.14 -6.01
CA GLY A 48 -9.74 -7.29 -7.42
C GLY A 48 -9.98 -5.99 -8.18
N THR A 49 -10.12 -4.87 -7.49
CA THR A 49 -10.28 -3.57 -8.10
C THR A 49 -9.31 -2.59 -7.48
N ARG A 50 -8.94 -1.58 -8.24
CA ARG A 50 -8.00 -0.57 -7.76
C ARG A 50 -8.70 0.37 -6.80
N ALA A 51 -8.10 0.56 -5.61
CA ALA A 51 -8.52 1.59 -4.66
C ALA A 51 -7.28 2.21 -4.04
N ARG A 52 -7.28 3.52 -3.87
CA ARG A 52 -6.14 4.25 -3.30
C ARG A 52 -6.66 5.30 -2.34
N TRP A 53 -5.98 5.43 -1.20
CA TRP A 53 -6.30 6.49 -0.24
C TRP A 53 -5.07 6.88 0.55
N ASP A 54 -5.13 8.08 1.13
CA ASP A 54 -4.02 8.65 1.87
C ASP A 54 -4.59 9.28 3.14
N TYR A 55 -4.24 8.72 4.28
CA TYR A 55 -4.65 9.20 5.59
C TYR A 55 -3.47 9.70 6.41
N GLN A 56 -2.40 10.12 5.75
CA GLN A 56 -1.31 10.76 6.48
C GLN A 56 -1.79 12.10 7.05
N LYS A 57 -1.31 12.40 8.27
CA LYS A 57 -1.54 13.72 8.83
C LYS A 57 -0.68 14.72 8.09
N LYS A 58 -1.30 15.79 7.63
CA LYS A 58 -0.59 16.88 6.96
C LYS A 58 -0.63 18.09 7.86
N LEU A 59 0.54 18.62 8.17
CA LEU A 59 0.67 19.79 9.01
C LEU A 59 0.69 21.07 8.18
#